data_62553a173c2f78f2a39f9ab2000b2181
#
_entry.id   62553a173c2f78f2a39f9ab2000b2181
#
_cell.length_a   1.000
_cell.length_b   1.000
_cell.length_c   1.000
_cell.angle_alpha   90.00
_cell.angle_beta   90.00
_cell.angle_gamma   90.00
#
_symmetry.space_group_name_H-M   'P 1'
#
loop_
_entity.id
_entity.type
_entity.pdbx_description
1 polymer ?
#
loop_
_entity_poly.entity_id
_entity_poly.type
_entity_poly.pdbx_seq_one_letter_code
_entity_poly.pdbx_strand_id
1 'polypeptide(L)'
;KWLKQIRAALNSPTENAVDFLDNFKLSLYTSEIVVFTPKGEARKMPFGATALDFAYDIHSKIGNSAISAKINHKLEPITTQINSGDQIEIITADNARPKPEWLETVTTAKAKQSIKSFLKRERQNNIERGMQMLDEKMKSLNVKLSGRVLRKITPIYDSKNKEELYSKIGAGIVSLDNLDKALKVNSKSKILKFWTLFIPKKEEED
;
A
#
# COMPACT_ATOMS: atom_id res chain seq x y z
N LYS A 1 3.86 38.43 2.00
CA LYS A 1 2.87 37.32 2.05
C LYS A 1 3.05 36.47 3.30
N TRP A 2 4.27 36.06 3.65
CA TRP A 2 4.65 35.19 4.77
C TRP A 2 4.28 35.74 6.16
N LEU A 3 4.56 37.01 6.48
CA LEU A 3 4.20 37.68 7.75
C LEU A 3 2.67 37.74 7.99
N LYS A 4 1.84 37.78 6.95
CA LYS A 4 0.37 37.72 7.09
C LYS A 4 -0.13 36.33 7.51
N GLN A 5 0.52 35.26 7.06
CA GLN A 5 0.17 33.89 7.43
C GLN A 5 0.55 33.59 8.88
N ILE A 6 1.73 34.07 9.34
CA ILE A 6 2.12 33.96 10.76
C ILE A 6 1.15 34.73 11.66
N ARG A 7 0.75 35.94 11.27
CA ARG A 7 -0.17 36.76 12.07
C ARG A 7 -1.58 36.13 12.14
N ALA A 8 -2.03 35.49 11.09
CA ALA A 8 -3.30 34.76 11.06
C ALA A 8 -3.27 33.50 11.95
N ALA A 9 -2.15 32.78 11.95
CA ALA A 9 -1.95 31.57 12.76
C ALA A 9 -1.80 31.89 14.27
N LEU A 10 -1.16 33.01 14.63
CA LEU A 10 -1.03 33.46 16.01
C LEU A 10 -2.35 33.97 16.62
N ASN A 11 -3.30 34.36 15.78
CA ASN A 11 -4.63 34.87 16.22
C ASN A 11 -5.72 33.76 16.22
N SER A 12 -5.39 32.52 15.95
CA SER A 12 -6.30 31.38 16.01
C SER A 12 -6.35 30.82 17.45
N PRO A 13 -7.50 30.83 18.16
CA PRO A 13 -7.55 30.52 19.60
C PRO A 13 -7.62 29.04 19.94
N THR A 14 -7.46 28.13 19.00
CA THR A 14 -7.60 26.69 19.23
C THR A 14 -6.68 25.92 18.28
N GLU A 15 -5.60 25.43 18.81
CA GLU A 15 -4.94 24.18 18.52
C GLU A 15 -3.48 24.26 19.02
N ASN A 16 -3.08 23.23 19.72
CA ASN A 16 -1.80 23.04 20.41
C ASN A 16 -0.62 23.86 19.85
N ALA A 17 -0.04 24.73 20.68
CA ALA A 17 1.17 25.48 20.37
C ALA A 17 2.31 24.59 19.89
N VAL A 18 2.29 23.30 20.24
CA VAL A 18 3.25 22.29 19.81
C VAL A 18 3.07 21.92 18.34
N ASP A 19 1.82 21.67 17.90
CA ASP A 19 1.52 21.38 16.47
C ASP A 19 1.80 22.58 15.58
N PHE A 20 1.56 23.79 16.08
CA PHE A 20 1.93 25.03 15.40
C PHE A 20 3.46 25.16 15.26
N LEU A 21 4.21 24.91 16.32
CA LEU A 21 5.68 24.95 16.30
C LEU A 21 6.27 23.89 15.38
N ASP A 22 5.69 22.70 15.32
CA ASP A 22 6.15 21.62 14.43
C ASP A 22 5.81 21.91 12.97
N ASN A 23 4.62 22.44 12.69
CA ASN A 23 4.26 22.91 11.35
C ASN A 23 5.08 24.14 10.92
N PHE A 24 5.41 25.03 11.86
CA PHE A 24 6.26 26.20 11.61
C PHE A 24 7.72 25.79 11.39
N LYS A 25 8.26 24.86 12.18
CA LYS A 25 9.58 24.26 11.91
C LYS A 25 9.61 23.61 10.54
N LEU A 26 8.63 22.76 10.19
CA LEU A 26 8.51 22.16 8.86
C LEU A 26 8.47 23.22 7.77
N SER A 27 7.75 24.32 7.96
CA SER A 27 7.69 25.45 7.01
C SER A 27 9.00 26.20 6.85
N LEU A 28 9.82 26.29 7.91
CA LEU A 28 11.15 26.92 7.87
C LEU A 28 12.23 26.02 7.29
N TYR A 29 12.08 24.69 7.41
CA TYR A 29 13.05 23.70 6.92
C TYR A 29 12.70 23.13 5.56
N THR A 30 11.61 23.51 4.91
CA THR A 30 11.33 23.15 3.53
C THR A 30 12.20 23.96 2.58
N SER A 31 13.50 23.69 2.61
CA SER A 31 14.35 24.06 1.49
C SER A 31 13.89 23.26 0.28
N GLU A 32 13.38 23.95 -0.74
CA GLU A 32 13.07 23.32 -2.01
C GLU A 32 14.39 22.97 -2.73
N ILE A 33 14.44 21.80 -3.33
CA ILE A 33 15.46 21.40 -4.28
C ILE A 33 14.92 21.56 -5.70
N VAL A 34 15.80 21.77 -6.66
CA VAL A 34 15.44 21.81 -8.08
C VAL A 34 16.10 20.62 -8.76
N VAL A 35 15.26 19.76 -9.36
CA VAL A 35 15.70 18.58 -10.10
C VAL A 35 15.24 18.68 -11.56
N PHE A 36 15.78 17.86 -12.44
CA PHE A 36 15.54 17.97 -13.87
C PHE A 36 15.01 16.66 -14.45
N THR A 37 14.07 16.77 -15.39
CA THR A 37 13.70 15.64 -16.25
C THR A 37 14.81 15.39 -17.29
N PRO A 38 14.80 14.22 -18.00
CA PRO A 38 15.73 13.97 -19.09
C PRO A 38 15.64 15.00 -20.24
N LYS A 39 14.50 15.68 -20.36
CA LYS A 39 14.28 16.76 -21.34
C LYS A 39 14.79 18.12 -20.87
N GLY A 40 15.36 18.20 -19.65
CA GLY A 40 15.86 19.45 -19.07
C GLY A 40 14.78 20.31 -18.39
N GLU A 41 13.55 19.80 -18.21
CA GLU A 41 12.51 20.52 -17.47
C GLU A 41 12.83 20.56 -15.98
N ALA A 42 12.91 21.76 -15.41
CA ALA A 42 13.12 21.94 -13.98
C ALA A 42 11.84 21.66 -13.17
N ARG A 43 11.99 20.92 -12.07
CA ARG A 43 10.93 20.62 -11.10
C ARG A 43 11.38 20.95 -9.68
N LYS A 44 10.53 21.64 -8.94
CA LYS A 44 10.76 21.94 -7.54
C LYS A 44 10.20 20.84 -6.67
N MET A 45 11.04 20.30 -5.81
CA MET A 45 10.69 19.25 -4.87
C MET A 45 11.08 19.68 -3.45
N PRO A 46 10.40 19.21 -2.39
CA PRO A 46 10.85 19.46 -1.03
C PRO A 46 12.18 18.72 -0.76
N PHE A 47 13.00 19.31 0.09
CA PHE A 47 14.22 18.64 0.58
C PHE A 47 13.85 17.29 1.23
N GLY A 48 14.63 16.26 0.97
CA GLY A 48 14.37 14.91 1.43
C GLY A 48 13.41 14.11 0.56
N ALA A 49 12.88 14.69 -0.54
CA ALA A 49 12.09 13.96 -1.51
C ALA A 49 12.88 12.82 -2.14
N THR A 50 12.18 11.76 -2.51
CA THR A 50 12.73 10.58 -3.18
C THR A 50 12.41 10.60 -4.68
N ALA A 51 13.07 9.74 -5.46
CA ALA A 51 12.73 9.55 -6.86
C ALA A 51 11.27 9.08 -7.05
N LEU A 52 10.69 8.41 -6.04
CA LEU A 52 9.28 8.03 -6.03
C LEU A 52 8.37 9.25 -5.87
N ASP A 53 8.72 10.20 -4.98
CA ASP A 53 8.01 11.48 -4.88
C ASP A 53 7.99 12.22 -6.21
N PHE A 54 9.13 12.26 -6.90
CA PHE A 54 9.26 12.85 -8.22
C PHE A 54 8.39 12.13 -9.27
N ALA A 55 8.34 10.79 -9.25
CA ALA A 55 7.48 10.01 -10.14
C ALA A 55 5.99 10.38 -9.97
N TYR A 56 5.54 10.55 -8.71
CA TYR A 56 4.17 11.00 -8.40
C TYR A 56 3.96 12.48 -8.71
N ASP A 57 5.00 13.30 -8.67
CA ASP A 57 4.90 14.70 -9.06
C ASP A 57 4.64 14.83 -10.57
N ILE A 58 5.29 14.02 -11.39
CA ILE A 58 5.04 13.98 -12.83
C ILE A 58 3.59 13.54 -13.09
N HIS A 59 3.23 12.34 -12.66
CA HIS A 59 1.88 11.81 -12.83
C HIS A 59 1.64 10.57 -11.94
N SER A 60 0.45 10.44 -11.35
CA SER A 60 0.11 9.28 -10.49
C SER A 60 0.25 7.94 -11.21
N LYS A 61 0.01 7.87 -12.53
CA LYS A 61 0.22 6.63 -13.29
C LYS A 61 1.69 6.23 -13.34
N ILE A 62 2.59 7.20 -13.51
CA ILE A 62 4.04 6.97 -13.49
C ILE A 62 4.48 6.48 -12.12
N GLY A 63 4.05 7.17 -11.05
CA GLY A 63 4.33 6.75 -9.68
C GLY A 63 3.82 5.33 -9.36
N ASN A 64 2.60 4.99 -9.80
CA ASN A 64 2.02 3.68 -9.57
C ASN A 64 2.73 2.53 -10.31
N SER A 65 3.37 2.82 -11.45
CA SER A 65 4.08 1.83 -12.28
C SER A 65 5.60 1.91 -12.15
N ALA A 66 6.12 2.75 -11.26
CA ALA A 66 7.55 2.94 -11.06
C ALA A 66 8.22 1.68 -10.47
N ILE A 67 9.38 1.31 -10.99
CA ILE A 67 10.20 0.19 -10.50
C ILE A 67 11.59 0.62 -10.05
N SER A 68 12.18 1.59 -10.71
CA SER A 68 13.49 2.15 -10.41
C SER A 68 13.62 3.55 -11.01
N ALA A 69 14.73 4.22 -10.76
CA ALA A 69 15.06 5.50 -11.37
C ALA A 69 16.50 5.50 -11.89
N LYS A 70 16.77 6.28 -12.93
CA LYS A 70 18.13 6.68 -13.26
C LYS A 70 18.34 8.09 -12.74
N ILE A 71 19.27 8.25 -11.82
CA ILE A 71 19.69 9.54 -11.27
C ILE A 71 21.09 9.82 -11.84
N ASN A 72 21.22 10.90 -12.59
CA ASN A 72 22.47 11.26 -13.29
C ASN A 72 23.02 10.08 -14.12
N HIS A 73 22.14 9.42 -14.88
CA HIS A 73 22.42 8.24 -15.73
C HIS A 73 22.76 6.95 -14.97
N LYS A 74 22.78 6.95 -13.62
CA LYS A 74 23.04 5.78 -12.81
C LYS A 74 21.73 5.17 -12.32
N LEU A 75 21.58 3.84 -12.46
CA LEU A 75 20.41 3.11 -11.99
C LEU A 75 20.40 3.05 -10.46
N GLU A 76 19.33 3.55 -9.87
CA GLU A 76 19.14 3.62 -8.42
C GLU A 76 17.74 3.10 -8.03
N PRO A 77 17.57 2.63 -6.80
CA PRO A 77 16.25 2.29 -6.26
C PRO A 77 15.29 3.48 -6.33
N ILE A 78 13.99 3.21 -6.56
CA ILE A 78 12.98 4.27 -6.63
C ILE A 78 12.82 5.06 -5.32
N THR A 79 13.25 4.49 -4.21
CA THR A 79 13.23 5.09 -2.87
C THR A 79 14.44 5.96 -2.56
N THR A 80 15.41 6.07 -3.49
CA THR A 80 16.60 6.89 -3.32
C THR A 80 16.23 8.37 -3.20
N GLN A 81 16.80 9.03 -2.19
CA GLN A 81 16.65 10.47 -1.99
C GLN A 81 17.33 11.22 -3.13
N ILE A 82 16.66 12.26 -3.64
CA ILE A 82 17.14 13.10 -4.73
C ILE A 82 17.72 14.41 -4.19
N ASN A 83 18.68 14.98 -4.92
CA ASN A 83 19.38 16.20 -4.54
C ASN A 83 19.18 17.29 -5.59
N SER A 84 19.45 18.54 -5.21
CA SER A 84 19.38 19.67 -6.15
C SER A 84 20.41 19.50 -7.28
N GLY A 85 19.96 19.69 -8.51
CA GLY A 85 20.75 19.51 -9.71
C GLY A 85 20.66 18.12 -10.35
N ASP A 86 20.05 17.13 -9.66
CA ASP A 86 19.92 15.79 -10.21
C ASP A 86 19.02 15.76 -11.45
N GLN A 87 19.45 15.00 -12.47
CA GLN A 87 18.63 14.61 -13.60
C GLN A 87 18.02 13.25 -13.34
N ILE A 88 16.67 13.14 -13.41
CA ILE A 88 15.93 11.96 -12.98
C ILE A 88 15.07 11.42 -14.11
N GLU A 89 15.29 10.15 -14.45
CA GLU A 89 14.46 9.36 -15.36
C GLU A 89 13.78 8.23 -14.58
N ILE A 90 12.45 8.17 -14.62
CA ILE A 90 11.70 7.11 -13.94
C ILE A 90 11.52 5.92 -14.88
N ILE A 91 11.87 4.74 -14.41
CA ILE A 91 11.67 3.48 -15.12
C ILE A 91 10.39 2.85 -14.60
N THR A 92 9.51 2.49 -15.52
CA THR A 92 8.18 1.93 -15.20
C THR A 92 8.01 0.55 -15.80
N ALA A 93 7.10 -0.26 -15.21
CA ALA A 93 6.65 -1.53 -15.76
C ALA A 93 5.13 -1.66 -15.62
N ASP A 94 4.46 -2.26 -16.60
CA ASP A 94 2.99 -2.34 -16.64
C ASP A 94 2.40 -3.18 -15.50
N ASN A 95 3.15 -4.16 -15.02
CA ASN A 95 2.76 -5.04 -13.92
C ASN A 95 3.21 -4.53 -12.54
N ALA A 96 3.94 -3.41 -12.47
CA ALA A 96 4.33 -2.82 -11.19
C ALA A 96 3.12 -2.27 -10.43
N ARG A 97 3.19 -2.32 -9.12
CA ARG A 97 2.14 -1.82 -8.21
C ARG A 97 2.78 -1.14 -7.00
N PRO A 98 2.16 -0.10 -6.46
CA PRO A 98 2.58 0.51 -5.20
C PRO A 98 2.58 -0.50 -4.06
N LYS A 99 3.61 -0.39 -3.22
CA LYS A 99 3.78 -1.21 -2.02
C LYS A 99 3.40 -0.40 -0.77
N PRO A 100 2.83 -1.04 0.28
CA PRO A 100 2.52 -0.34 1.53
C PRO A 100 3.73 0.35 2.16
N GLU A 101 4.93 -0.25 2.06
CA GLU A 101 6.19 0.27 2.62
C GLU A 101 6.59 1.61 1.99
N TRP A 102 6.11 1.93 0.79
CA TRP A 102 6.37 3.20 0.13
C TRP A 102 5.81 4.41 0.88
N LEU A 103 4.78 4.20 1.72
CA LEU A 103 4.21 5.26 2.55
C LEU A 103 5.19 5.83 3.57
N GLU A 104 6.16 5.02 4.00
CA GLU A 104 7.19 5.42 4.97
C GLU A 104 8.37 6.10 4.29
N THR A 105 8.58 5.86 2.99
CA THR A 105 9.71 6.39 2.23
C THR A 105 9.41 7.71 1.53
N VAL A 106 8.16 7.95 1.13
CA VAL A 106 7.80 9.19 0.44
C VAL A 106 7.58 10.34 1.42
N THR A 107 7.99 11.52 1.00
CA THR A 107 7.94 12.76 1.79
C THR A 107 6.70 13.58 1.45
N THR A 108 6.30 13.62 0.16
CA THR A 108 5.25 14.51 -0.31
C THR A 108 3.85 14.01 0.02
N ALA A 109 2.95 14.94 0.37
CA ALA A 109 1.54 14.63 0.59
C ALA A 109 0.86 14.05 -0.66
N LYS A 110 1.25 14.52 -1.86
CA LYS A 110 0.74 14.05 -3.15
C LYS A 110 1.05 12.57 -3.37
N ALA A 111 2.30 12.14 -3.14
CA ALA A 111 2.70 10.75 -3.24
C ALA A 111 1.96 9.88 -2.20
N LYS A 112 1.96 10.30 -0.92
CA LYS A 112 1.25 9.59 0.17
C LYS A 112 -0.23 9.38 -0.14
N GLN A 113 -0.92 10.42 -0.60
CA GLN A 113 -2.34 10.35 -0.94
C GLN A 113 -2.58 9.43 -2.15
N SER A 114 -1.75 9.52 -3.18
CA SER A 114 -1.87 8.68 -4.38
C SER A 114 -1.67 7.21 -4.05
N ILE A 115 -0.64 6.86 -3.27
CA ILE A 115 -0.37 5.49 -2.80
C ILE A 115 -1.55 4.97 -1.97
N LYS A 116 -2.00 5.73 -0.95
CA LYS A 116 -3.16 5.33 -0.11
C LYS A 116 -4.41 5.08 -0.95
N SER A 117 -4.70 5.95 -1.91
CA SER A 117 -5.86 5.82 -2.79
C SER A 117 -5.76 4.58 -3.68
N PHE A 118 -4.57 4.29 -4.21
CA PHE A 118 -4.32 3.09 -5.01
C PHE A 118 -4.52 1.82 -4.18
N LEU A 119 -3.87 1.71 -3.02
CA LEU A 119 -3.96 0.54 -2.13
C LEU A 119 -5.40 0.30 -1.65
N LYS A 120 -6.14 1.36 -1.34
CA LYS A 120 -7.55 1.26 -0.97
C LYS A 120 -8.41 0.69 -2.10
N ARG A 121 -8.21 1.20 -3.33
CA ARG A 121 -8.93 0.72 -4.52
C ARG A 121 -8.56 -0.73 -4.86
N GLU A 122 -7.29 -1.07 -4.79
CA GLU A 122 -6.81 -2.43 -5.03
C GLU A 122 -7.41 -3.43 -4.01
N ARG A 123 -7.42 -3.05 -2.73
CA ARG A 123 -8.07 -3.85 -1.70
C ARG A 123 -9.57 -4.06 -1.99
N GLN A 124 -10.28 -3.01 -2.41
CA GLN A 124 -11.69 -3.10 -2.75
C GLN A 124 -11.94 -4.05 -3.94
N ASN A 125 -11.13 -3.92 -5.00
CA ASN A 125 -11.19 -4.82 -6.15
C ASN A 125 -10.91 -6.28 -5.76
N ASN A 126 -9.94 -6.50 -4.86
CA ASN A 126 -9.64 -7.83 -4.34
C ASN A 126 -10.80 -8.39 -3.50
N ILE A 127 -11.49 -7.57 -2.69
CA ILE A 127 -12.69 -7.99 -1.95
C ILE A 127 -13.78 -8.45 -2.91
N GLU A 128 -14.09 -7.66 -3.92
CA GLU A 128 -15.13 -7.98 -4.91
C GLU A 128 -14.79 -9.26 -5.68
N ARG A 129 -13.56 -9.37 -6.18
CA ARG A 129 -13.10 -10.59 -6.88
C ARG A 129 -13.12 -11.81 -5.97
N GLY A 130 -12.66 -11.68 -4.72
CA GLY A 130 -12.65 -12.78 -3.75
C GLY A 130 -14.06 -13.23 -3.36
N MET A 131 -15.00 -12.28 -3.28
CA MET A 131 -16.41 -12.62 -3.05
C MET A 131 -17.00 -13.44 -4.20
N GLN A 132 -16.72 -13.06 -5.44
CA GLN A 132 -17.14 -13.82 -6.62
C GLN A 132 -16.51 -15.21 -6.66
N MET A 133 -15.20 -15.32 -6.49
CA MET A 133 -14.48 -16.60 -6.47
C MET A 133 -15.00 -17.54 -5.38
N LEU A 134 -15.27 -17.03 -4.18
CA LEU A 134 -15.82 -17.83 -3.09
C LEU A 134 -17.25 -18.29 -3.40
N ASP A 135 -18.12 -17.42 -3.94
CA ASP A 135 -19.48 -17.75 -4.30
C ASP A 135 -19.54 -18.84 -5.39
N GLU A 136 -18.72 -18.73 -6.43
CA GLU A 136 -18.58 -19.73 -7.49
C GLU A 136 -18.11 -21.08 -6.92
N LYS A 137 -17.10 -21.07 -6.07
CA LYS A 137 -16.59 -22.28 -5.42
C LYS A 137 -17.65 -22.93 -4.52
N MET A 138 -18.39 -22.15 -3.76
CA MET A 138 -19.48 -22.64 -2.92
C MET A 138 -20.62 -23.23 -3.74
N LYS A 139 -20.98 -22.61 -4.87
CA LYS A 139 -21.96 -23.16 -5.82
C LYS A 139 -21.51 -24.51 -6.39
N SER A 140 -20.24 -24.64 -6.78
CA SER A 140 -19.68 -25.91 -7.27
C SER A 140 -19.71 -27.03 -6.24
N LEU A 141 -19.70 -26.69 -4.95
CA LEU A 141 -19.85 -27.65 -3.83
C LEU A 141 -21.28 -27.88 -3.40
N ASN A 142 -22.29 -27.32 -4.08
CA ASN A 142 -23.69 -27.31 -3.71
C ASN A 142 -23.96 -26.82 -2.28
N VAL A 143 -23.16 -25.86 -1.80
CA VAL A 143 -23.26 -25.26 -0.47
C VAL A 143 -23.70 -23.80 -0.59
N LYS A 144 -24.78 -23.42 0.09
CA LYS A 144 -25.22 -22.02 0.11
C LYS A 144 -24.28 -21.17 0.98
N LEU A 145 -23.73 -20.10 0.39
CA LEU A 145 -22.93 -19.12 1.13
C LEU A 145 -23.84 -18.36 2.12
N SER A 146 -23.66 -18.61 3.40
CA SER A 146 -24.41 -17.97 4.47
C SER A 146 -23.49 -17.35 5.50
N GLY A 147 -24.00 -16.41 6.31
CA GLY A 147 -23.21 -15.78 7.38
C GLY A 147 -22.70 -16.80 8.42
N ARG A 148 -23.37 -17.96 8.58
CA ARG A 148 -22.91 -19.06 9.44
C ARG A 148 -21.69 -19.75 8.83
N VAL A 149 -21.70 -19.98 7.52
CA VAL A 149 -20.56 -20.59 6.79
C VAL A 149 -19.37 -19.64 6.81
N LEU A 150 -19.57 -18.35 6.51
CA LEU A 150 -18.50 -17.35 6.56
C LEU A 150 -17.84 -17.28 7.93
N ARG A 151 -18.61 -17.24 9.03
CA ARG A 151 -18.05 -17.26 10.39
C ARG A 151 -17.21 -18.50 10.70
N LYS A 152 -17.51 -19.63 10.04
CA LYS A 152 -16.73 -20.86 10.22
C LYS A 152 -15.44 -20.86 9.42
N ILE A 153 -15.47 -20.41 8.17
CA ILE A 153 -14.30 -20.46 7.29
C ILE A 153 -13.32 -19.30 7.54
N THR A 154 -13.78 -18.13 7.98
CA THR A 154 -12.94 -16.96 8.23
C THR A 154 -11.72 -17.26 9.12
N PRO A 155 -11.86 -17.90 10.30
CA PRO A 155 -10.71 -18.24 11.15
C PRO A 155 -9.85 -19.37 10.56
N ILE A 156 -10.40 -20.26 9.74
CA ILE A 156 -9.64 -21.34 9.09
C ILE A 156 -8.59 -20.75 8.14
N TYR A 157 -8.92 -19.64 7.49
CA TYR A 157 -8.03 -18.90 6.59
C TYR A 157 -7.31 -17.73 7.27
N ASP A 158 -7.13 -17.79 8.59
CA ASP A 158 -6.43 -16.79 9.39
C ASP A 158 -6.87 -15.36 9.03
N SER A 159 -8.18 -15.13 9.01
CA SER A 159 -8.76 -13.85 8.70
C SER A 159 -9.61 -13.35 9.87
N LYS A 160 -9.49 -12.03 10.18
CA LYS A 160 -10.21 -11.41 11.31
C LYS A 160 -11.69 -11.21 11.01
N ASN A 161 -12.01 -10.99 9.75
CA ASN A 161 -13.37 -10.73 9.29
C ASN A 161 -13.56 -11.20 7.83
N LYS A 162 -14.82 -11.16 7.36
CA LYS A 162 -15.20 -11.57 6.01
C LYS A 162 -14.51 -10.76 4.90
N GLU A 163 -14.29 -9.47 5.12
CA GLU A 163 -13.67 -8.57 4.14
C GLU A 163 -12.19 -8.91 3.95
N GLU A 164 -11.49 -9.21 5.04
CA GLU A 164 -10.10 -9.68 4.98
C GLU A 164 -10.00 -11.03 4.26
N LEU A 165 -10.92 -11.97 4.57
CA LEU A 165 -10.99 -13.24 3.86
C LEU A 165 -11.19 -13.04 2.36
N TYR A 166 -12.17 -12.24 1.95
CA TYR A 166 -12.40 -11.93 0.54
C TYR A 166 -11.16 -11.26 -0.11
N SER A 167 -10.57 -10.30 0.58
CA SER A 167 -9.37 -9.62 0.07
C SER A 167 -8.22 -10.60 -0.15
N LYS A 168 -7.96 -11.51 0.79
CA LYS A 168 -6.93 -12.56 0.68
C LYS A 168 -7.22 -13.54 -0.47
N ILE A 169 -8.46 -13.95 -0.64
CA ILE A 169 -8.88 -14.83 -1.75
C ILE A 169 -8.68 -14.10 -3.09
N GLY A 170 -9.19 -12.88 -3.21
CA GLY A 170 -9.09 -12.10 -4.43
C GLY A 170 -7.67 -11.69 -4.80
N ALA A 171 -6.79 -11.52 -3.82
CA ALA A 171 -5.37 -11.30 -4.03
C ALA A 171 -4.58 -12.58 -4.37
N GLY A 172 -5.23 -13.78 -4.32
CA GLY A 172 -4.56 -15.06 -4.54
C GLY A 172 -3.67 -15.53 -3.38
N ILE A 173 -3.73 -14.87 -2.23
CA ILE A 173 -2.97 -15.25 -1.02
C ILE A 173 -3.54 -16.54 -0.41
N VAL A 174 -4.84 -16.73 -0.53
CA VAL A 174 -5.58 -17.88 -0.03
C VAL A 174 -6.15 -18.68 -1.20
N SER A 175 -5.81 -19.99 -1.27
CA SER A 175 -6.41 -20.92 -2.22
C SER A 175 -7.69 -21.52 -1.68
N LEU A 176 -8.68 -21.71 -2.55
CA LEU A 176 -9.95 -22.37 -2.26
C LEU A 176 -9.96 -23.89 -2.57
N ASP A 177 -8.81 -24.49 -2.91
CA ASP A 177 -8.72 -25.88 -3.34
C ASP A 177 -9.15 -26.87 -2.26
N ASN A 178 -8.88 -26.55 -1.00
CA ASN A 178 -9.21 -27.37 0.15
C ASN A 178 -10.49 -26.94 0.89
N LEU A 179 -11.31 -26.07 0.28
CA LEU A 179 -12.52 -25.55 0.94
C LEU A 179 -13.53 -26.65 1.29
N ASP A 180 -13.65 -27.69 0.46
CA ASP A 180 -14.49 -28.87 0.70
C ASP A 180 -14.09 -29.62 1.97
N LYS A 181 -12.80 -29.78 2.22
CA LYS A 181 -12.25 -30.39 3.43
C LYS A 181 -12.51 -29.52 4.65
N ALA A 182 -12.31 -28.21 4.52
CA ALA A 182 -12.60 -27.23 5.57
C ALA A 182 -14.07 -27.23 6.00
N LEU A 183 -15.00 -27.39 5.06
CA LEU A 183 -16.44 -27.51 5.33
C LEU A 183 -16.83 -28.83 5.96
N LYS A 184 -16.21 -29.95 5.58
CA LYS A 184 -16.51 -31.31 6.10
C LYS A 184 -15.98 -31.51 7.51
N VAL A 185 -14.81 -30.98 7.85
CA VAL A 185 -14.22 -31.09 9.20
C VAL A 185 -15.10 -30.44 10.27
N ASN A 186 -15.90 -29.45 9.90
CA ASN A 186 -16.81 -28.78 10.82
C ASN A 186 -18.15 -29.51 11.07
N SER A 187 -18.43 -30.64 10.41
CA SER A 187 -19.63 -31.42 10.66
C SER A 187 -19.46 -32.45 11.76
N LYS A 188 -18.22 -32.84 12.10
CA LYS A 188 -17.93 -33.75 13.22
C LYS A 188 -16.64 -33.28 13.91
N SER A 189 -16.82 -32.67 15.08
CA SER A 189 -15.80 -32.27 16.05
C SER A 189 -14.38 -32.83 15.86
N LYS A 190 -13.41 -31.94 15.56
CA LYS A 190 -12.05 -31.96 16.10
C LYS A 190 -11.19 -30.84 15.46
N ILE A 191 -11.29 -29.64 16.00
CA ILE A 191 -10.48 -28.47 15.66
C ILE A 191 -8.97 -28.75 15.78
N LEU A 192 -8.54 -29.69 16.60
CA LEU A 192 -7.15 -29.99 16.88
C LEU A 192 -6.37 -30.72 15.78
N LYS A 193 -7.01 -31.47 14.89
CA LYS A 193 -6.32 -32.21 13.81
C LYS A 193 -6.06 -31.36 12.56
N PHE A 194 -6.68 -30.21 12.42
CA PHE A 194 -6.59 -29.38 11.22
C PHE A 194 -5.35 -28.47 11.24
N TRP A 195 -4.93 -28.03 12.42
CA TRP A 195 -3.75 -27.16 12.57
C TRP A 195 -2.43 -27.84 12.16
N THR A 196 -2.32 -29.15 12.31
CA THR A 196 -1.10 -29.89 11.95
C THR A 196 -0.93 -30.11 10.45
N LEU A 197 -1.95 -29.90 9.63
CA LEU A 197 -1.92 -30.08 8.18
C LEU A 197 -1.56 -28.82 7.39
N PHE A 198 -1.60 -27.64 8.02
CA PHE A 198 -1.35 -26.35 7.37
C PHE A 198 -0.14 -25.57 7.90
N ILE A 199 0.57 -26.11 8.90
CA ILE A 199 1.86 -25.54 9.33
C ILE A 199 2.90 -26.13 8.38
N PRO A 200 3.63 -25.32 7.56
CA PRO A 200 4.79 -25.81 6.86
C PRO A 200 5.76 -26.32 7.92
N LYS A 201 6.22 -27.59 7.79
CA LYS A 201 7.32 -28.11 8.58
C LYS A 201 8.50 -27.15 8.39
N LYS A 202 8.95 -26.52 9.48
CA LYS A 202 10.29 -25.96 9.53
C LYS A 202 11.24 -27.11 9.21
N GLU A 203 11.95 -27.00 8.10
CA GLU A 203 13.13 -27.82 7.88
C GLU A 203 14.13 -27.47 8.98
N GLU A 204 14.42 -28.42 9.83
CA GLU A 204 15.57 -28.37 10.73
C GLU A 204 16.79 -28.49 9.83
N GLU A 205 17.52 -27.38 9.69
CA GLU A 205 18.88 -27.41 9.16
C GLU A 205 19.77 -28.07 10.23
N ASP A 206 20.34 -29.22 9.86
CA ASP A 206 21.52 -29.79 10.48
C ASP A 206 22.80 -29.04 10.09
#